data_fefe158f2ff62e57737b8a967c7bfb1c
#
_entry.id   fefe158f2ff62e57737b8a967c7bfb1c
#
_cell.length_a   1.000
_cell.length_b   1.000
_cell.length_c   1.000
_cell.angle_alpha   90.00
_cell.angle_beta   90.00
_cell.angle_gamma   90.00
#
_symmetry.space_group_name_H-M   'P 1'
#
loop_
_entity.id
_entity.type
_entity.pdbx_description
1 polymer ?
#
loop_
_entity_poly.entity_id
_entity_poly.type
_entity_poly.pdbx_seq_one_letter_code
_entity_poly.pdbx_strand_id
1 'polypeptide(L)'
;KEAYAGEVSQFYQTRVSSEEVFITAGCNQAFFLSMLTLGKAGDEVILPAPYYFNHRMTLEMLGMTPVLLPCRPKTGMLPEVDIAEMLITPQTRGIVLVTPNNPSGTVYPSGLIEDFYRLAQAKGLYLILDETYRDFLNPEQGLPHHLLNLSWQENLVQLYSFSKSFALAGYRIGAITASSEFLKELVKVMDCAAICAPKLAQRSALYALMHLHDWREEKKQLMNLRAESFRQHFQENNRSRFRLSTLGPCFAYIRHSEVGKTAYDVAKKLALNENLRSEEHTSE
;
A
#
# COMPACT_ATOMS: atom_id res chain seq x y z
N LYS A 1 11.56 -3.02 17.34
CA LYS A 1 11.17 -4.23 16.60
C LYS A 1 10.14 -5.04 17.39
N GLU A 2 10.43 -5.40 18.66
CA GLU A 2 9.57 -6.24 19.52
C GLU A 2 8.15 -5.68 19.61
N ALA A 3 7.98 -4.38 19.86
CA ALA A 3 6.67 -3.76 19.98
C ALA A 3 5.85 -3.85 18.68
N TYR A 4 6.50 -3.67 17.52
CA TYR A 4 5.82 -3.79 16.24
C TYR A 4 5.52 -5.25 15.87
N ALA A 5 6.41 -6.19 16.18
CA ALA A 5 6.14 -7.62 16.03
C ALA A 5 4.94 -8.05 16.88
N GLY A 6 4.84 -7.55 18.11
CA GLY A 6 3.68 -7.74 18.99
C GLY A 6 2.38 -7.16 18.38
N GLU A 7 2.45 -5.94 17.84
CA GLU A 7 1.31 -5.30 17.15
C GLU A 7 0.82 -6.12 15.95
N VAL A 8 1.74 -6.57 15.08
CA VAL A 8 1.40 -7.42 13.93
C VAL A 8 0.81 -8.75 14.38
N SER A 9 1.42 -9.36 15.39
CA SER A 9 0.96 -10.64 15.95
C SER A 9 -0.46 -10.54 16.51
N GLN A 10 -0.75 -9.48 17.23
CA GLN A 10 -2.08 -9.21 17.78
C GLN A 10 -3.09 -8.90 16.68
N PHE A 11 -2.73 -8.03 15.73
CA PHE A 11 -3.62 -7.60 14.65
C PHE A 11 -4.03 -8.78 13.75
N TYR A 12 -3.09 -9.65 13.37
CA TYR A 12 -3.34 -10.80 12.49
C TYR A 12 -3.62 -12.12 13.22
N GLN A 13 -3.67 -12.09 14.56
CA GLN A 13 -3.91 -13.27 15.40
C GLN A 13 -2.93 -14.42 15.07
N THR A 14 -1.66 -14.09 14.92
CA THR A 14 -0.57 -14.98 14.54
C THR A 14 0.68 -14.73 15.37
N ARG A 15 1.78 -15.40 15.06
CA ARG A 15 3.06 -15.13 15.72
C ARG A 15 4.08 -14.60 14.71
N VAL A 16 4.52 -13.37 14.92
CA VAL A 16 5.64 -12.75 14.21
C VAL A 16 6.72 -12.41 15.23
N SER A 17 7.95 -12.81 14.97
CA SER A 17 9.10 -12.53 15.83
C SER A 17 9.74 -11.17 15.50
N SER A 18 10.51 -10.63 16.42
CA SER A 18 11.28 -9.39 16.16
C SER A 18 12.39 -9.56 15.11
N GLU A 19 12.79 -10.81 14.82
CA GLU A 19 13.75 -11.13 13.75
C GLU A 19 13.13 -11.05 12.37
N GLU A 20 11.80 -11.15 12.29
CA GLU A 20 11.00 -11.01 11.08
C GLU A 20 10.50 -9.58 10.85
N VAL A 21 11.02 -8.62 11.63
CA VAL A 21 10.66 -7.19 11.54
C VAL A 21 11.90 -6.33 11.31
N PHE A 22 11.80 -5.39 10.36
CA PHE A 22 12.79 -4.35 10.16
C PHE A 22 12.13 -2.95 10.20
N ILE A 23 12.78 -2.00 10.88
CA ILE A 23 12.28 -0.62 11.01
C ILE A 23 13.01 0.28 10.03
N THR A 24 12.24 1.07 9.27
CA THR A 24 12.74 1.91 8.17
C THR A 24 12.41 3.40 8.39
N ALA A 25 13.07 4.28 7.64
CA ALA A 25 12.74 5.70 7.60
C ALA A 25 11.53 5.98 6.68
N GLY A 26 10.37 5.41 7.05
CA GLY A 26 9.10 5.46 6.34
C GLY A 26 8.92 4.34 5.31
N CYS A 27 7.68 4.15 4.85
CA CYS A 27 7.33 3.06 3.93
C CYS A 27 8.01 3.19 2.56
N ASN A 28 8.31 4.40 2.07
CA ASN A 28 9.07 4.58 0.84
C ASN A 28 10.46 3.96 0.93
N GLN A 29 11.16 4.12 2.05
CA GLN A 29 12.44 3.44 2.25
C GLN A 29 12.24 1.93 2.39
N ALA A 30 11.16 1.48 3.03
CA ALA A 30 10.83 0.06 3.12
C ALA A 30 10.71 -0.57 1.71
N PHE A 31 9.95 0.07 0.83
CA PHE A 31 9.80 -0.37 -0.55
C PHE A 31 11.13 -0.34 -1.31
N PHE A 32 11.87 0.77 -1.24
CA PHE A 32 13.17 0.93 -1.89
C PHE A 32 14.17 -0.18 -1.51
N LEU A 33 14.31 -0.43 -0.20
CA LEU A 33 15.20 -1.48 0.31
C LEU A 33 14.75 -2.88 -0.13
N SER A 34 13.42 -3.12 -0.14
CA SER A 34 12.86 -4.40 -0.58
C SER A 34 13.18 -4.64 -2.05
N MET A 35 13.04 -3.63 -2.91
CA MET A 35 13.37 -3.76 -4.34
C MET A 35 14.85 -4.03 -4.58
N LEU A 36 15.75 -3.33 -3.89
CA LEU A 36 17.19 -3.57 -3.96
C LEU A 36 17.61 -4.96 -3.44
N THR A 37 16.82 -5.53 -2.52
CA THR A 37 17.08 -6.85 -1.95
C THR A 37 16.64 -7.97 -2.90
N LEU A 38 15.49 -7.79 -3.56
CA LEU A 38 14.89 -8.87 -4.37
C LEU A 38 15.26 -8.86 -5.85
N GLY A 39 15.80 -7.72 -6.37
CA GLY A 39 16.04 -7.57 -7.79
C GLY A 39 17.22 -6.66 -8.15
N LYS A 40 17.45 -6.53 -9.44
CA LYS A 40 18.51 -5.71 -10.06
C LYS A 40 17.98 -5.02 -11.32
N ALA A 41 18.78 -4.15 -11.89
CA ALA A 41 18.47 -3.54 -13.19
C ALA A 41 18.17 -4.59 -14.27
N GLY A 42 17.10 -4.37 -15.02
CA GLY A 42 16.56 -5.29 -16.03
C GLY A 42 15.53 -6.29 -15.50
N ASP A 43 15.37 -6.43 -14.18
CA ASP A 43 14.29 -7.24 -13.61
C ASP A 43 12.94 -6.48 -13.67
N GLU A 44 11.84 -7.24 -13.59
CA GLU A 44 10.48 -6.74 -13.72
C GLU A 44 9.70 -6.89 -12.41
N VAL A 45 8.79 -5.93 -12.16
CA VAL A 45 7.85 -6.01 -11.05
C VAL A 45 6.45 -5.62 -11.52
N ILE A 46 5.46 -6.47 -11.24
CA ILE A 46 4.07 -6.23 -11.64
C ILE A 46 3.42 -5.23 -10.66
N LEU A 47 2.85 -4.14 -11.21
CA LEU A 47 2.13 -3.10 -10.49
C LEU A 47 0.68 -2.99 -10.98
N PRO A 48 -0.35 -3.23 -10.12
CA PRO A 48 -1.72 -2.85 -10.42
C PRO A 48 -1.85 -1.36 -10.71
N ALA A 49 -2.48 -0.99 -11.82
CA ALA A 49 -2.71 0.39 -12.24
C ALA A 49 -4.20 0.77 -12.07
N PRO A 50 -4.54 1.86 -11.37
CA PRO A 50 -3.64 2.93 -10.91
C PRO A 50 -2.79 2.50 -9.72
N TYR A 51 -1.56 2.98 -9.69
CA TYR A 51 -0.54 2.64 -8.70
C TYR A 51 -0.13 3.84 -7.85
N TYR A 52 0.47 3.59 -6.70
CA TYR A 52 1.15 4.62 -5.93
C TYR A 52 2.42 5.04 -6.69
N PHE A 53 2.47 6.31 -7.08
CA PHE A 53 3.49 6.82 -8.02
C PHE A 53 4.93 6.55 -7.58
N ASN A 54 5.23 6.57 -6.26
CA ASN A 54 6.58 6.31 -5.76
C ASN A 54 7.04 4.87 -6.01
N HIS A 55 6.12 3.89 -6.12
CA HIS A 55 6.51 2.53 -6.46
C HIS A 55 7.09 2.47 -7.88
N ARG A 56 6.39 3.03 -8.87
CA ARG A 56 6.89 3.11 -10.24
C ARG A 56 8.21 3.88 -10.32
N MET A 57 8.26 5.09 -9.74
CA MET A 57 9.48 5.91 -9.75
C MET A 57 10.67 5.19 -9.12
N THR A 58 10.45 4.45 -8.02
CA THR A 58 11.51 3.67 -7.38
C THR A 58 12.04 2.57 -8.31
N LEU A 59 11.15 1.81 -8.96
CA LEU A 59 11.54 0.76 -9.90
C LEU A 59 12.37 1.35 -11.07
N GLU A 60 11.86 2.40 -11.71
CA GLU A 60 12.54 3.08 -12.82
C GLU A 60 13.91 3.63 -12.38
N MET A 61 14.00 4.22 -11.19
CA MET A 61 15.27 4.73 -10.62
C MET A 61 16.29 3.61 -10.39
N LEU A 62 15.84 2.40 -10.06
CA LEU A 62 16.68 1.23 -9.86
C LEU A 62 16.98 0.49 -11.18
N GLY A 63 16.51 0.99 -12.32
CA GLY A 63 16.64 0.34 -13.61
C GLY A 63 15.78 -0.92 -13.77
N MET A 64 14.79 -1.11 -12.89
CA MET A 64 13.82 -2.19 -12.99
C MET A 64 12.61 -1.74 -13.82
N THR A 65 11.94 -2.68 -14.48
CA THR A 65 10.80 -2.39 -15.34
C THR A 65 9.48 -2.60 -14.57
N PRO A 66 8.66 -1.55 -14.37
CA PRO A 66 7.31 -1.70 -13.86
C PRO A 66 6.39 -2.27 -14.96
N VAL A 67 5.89 -3.49 -14.77
CA VAL A 67 4.90 -4.13 -15.65
C VAL A 67 3.52 -3.80 -15.14
N LEU A 68 2.74 -3.04 -15.91
CA LEU A 68 1.45 -2.54 -15.44
C LEU A 68 0.35 -3.61 -15.60
N LEU A 69 -0.34 -3.91 -14.48
CA LEU A 69 -1.53 -4.75 -14.44
C LEU A 69 -2.77 -3.86 -14.44
N PRO A 70 -3.55 -3.79 -15.54
CA PRO A 70 -4.68 -2.88 -15.62
C PRO A 70 -5.81 -3.26 -14.67
N CYS A 71 -6.23 -2.34 -13.78
CA CYS A 71 -7.43 -2.47 -12.99
C CYS A 71 -8.56 -1.65 -13.63
N ARG A 72 -9.75 -2.23 -13.71
CA ARG A 72 -10.86 -1.64 -14.46
C ARG A 72 -11.97 -1.13 -13.53
N PRO A 73 -12.64 -0.01 -13.87
CA PRO A 73 -13.80 0.45 -13.10
C PRO A 73 -14.94 -0.57 -13.02
N LYS A 74 -15.09 -1.42 -14.03
CA LYS A 74 -16.13 -2.46 -14.07
C LYS A 74 -15.93 -3.55 -13.00
N THR A 75 -14.68 -3.79 -12.60
CA THR A 75 -14.30 -4.74 -11.53
C THR A 75 -14.04 -4.04 -10.20
N GLY A 76 -14.50 -2.80 -10.02
CA GLY A 76 -14.23 -2.03 -8.79
C GLY A 76 -12.75 -1.65 -8.61
N MET A 77 -12.00 -1.53 -9.69
CA MET A 77 -10.54 -1.28 -9.67
C MET A 77 -9.75 -2.40 -9.00
N LEU A 78 -10.28 -3.61 -8.96
CA LEU A 78 -9.56 -4.79 -8.47
C LEU A 78 -8.62 -5.32 -9.56
N PRO A 79 -7.40 -5.76 -9.20
CA PRO A 79 -6.52 -6.49 -10.12
C PRO A 79 -7.04 -7.91 -10.35
N GLU A 80 -6.79 -8.43 -11.55
CA GLU A 80 -7.22 -9.78 -11.95
C GLU A 80 -6.01 -10.73 -11.97
N VAL A 81 -6.10 -11.85 -11.24
CA VAL A 81 -5.00 -12.81 -11.06
C VAL A 81 -4.58 -13.45 -12.39
N ASP A 82 -5.56 -13.86 -13.22
CA ASP A 82 -5.30 -14.48 -14.52
C ASP A 82 -4.56 -13.52 -15.46
N ILE A 83 -4.87 -12.22 -15.40
CA ILE A 83 -4.15 -11.21 -16.20
C ILE A 83 -2.73 -11.04 -15.64
N ALA A 84 -2.57 -11.03 -14.32
CA ALA A 84 -1.24 -10.96 -13.72
C ALA A 84 -0.37 -12.15 -14.13
N GLU A 85 -0.94 -13.37 -14.15
CA GLU A 85 -0.22 -14.57 -14.57
C GLU A 85 0.29 -14.47 -16.02
N MET A 86 -0.51 -13.92 -16.94
CA MET A 86 -0.10 -13.70 -18.33
C MET A 86 1.02 -12.66 -18.50
N LEU A 87 1.22 -11.78 -17.52
CA LEU A 87 2.27 -10.74 -17.54
C LEU A 87 3.59 -11.24 -16.96
N ILE A 88 3.63 -12.43 -16.36
CA ILE A 88 4.86 -12.98 -15.77
C ILE A 88 5.83 -13.42 -16.85
N THR A 89 7.08 -12.96 -16.74
CA THR A 89 8.21 -13.35 -17.58
C THR A 89 9.35 -13.94 -16.74
N PRO A 90 10.40 -14.51 -17.33
CA PRO A 90 11.59 -14.94 -16.59
C PRO A 90 12.31 -13.81 -15.82
N GLN A 91 12.06 -12.55 -16.17
CA GLN A 91 12.62 -11.37 -15.51
C GLN A 91 11.77 -10.90 -14.32
N THR A 92 10.53 -11.36 -14.21
CA THR A 92 9.64 -10.96 -13.12
C THR A 92 10.19 -11.43 -11.78
N ARG A 93 10.23 -10.54 -10.77
CA ARG A 93 10.71 -10.82 -9.41
C ARG A 93 9.62 -10.73 -8.37
N GLY A 94 8.59 -9.95 -8.64
CA GLY A 94 7.52 -9.78 -7.64
C GLY A 94 6.27 -9.10 -8.19
N ILE A 95 5.24 -9.17 -7.36
CA ILE A 95 3.95 -8.51 -7.58
C ILE A 95 3.72 -7.59 -6.40
N VAL A 96 3.38 -6.33 -6.64
CA VAL A 96 3.08 -5.35 -5.59
C VAL A 96 1.57 -5.19 -5.47
N LEU A 97 1.02 -5.36 -4.28
CA LEU A 97 -0.35 -5.00 -3.95
C LEU A 97 -0.35 -3.88 -2.92
N VAL A 98 -1.25 -2.92 -3.10
CA VAL A 98 -1.47 -1.82 -2.14
C VAL A 98 -2.92 -1.88 -1.68
N THR A 99 -3.17 -2.13 -0.39
CA THR A 99 -4.54 -2.26 0.10
C THR A 99 -4.70 -1.76 1.55
N PRO A 100 -5.64 -0.86 1.83
CA PRO A 100 -6.43 -0.05 0.88
C PRO A 100 -5.55 0.70 -0.13
N ASN A 101 -5.99 0.71 -1.40
CA ASN A 101 -5.16 1.20 -2.50
C ASN A 101 -5.05 2.73 -2.51
N ASN A 102 -3.86 3.22 -2.74
CA ASN A 102 -3.58 4.58 -3.14
C ASN A 102 -3.23 4.56 -4.65
N PRO A 103 -4.03 5.19 -5.54
CA PRO A 103 -5.01 6.25 -5.25
C PRO A 103 -6.48 5.81 -5.28
N SER A 104 -6.80 4.58 -5.67
CA SER A 104 -8.19 4.21 -5.98
C SER A 104 -9.09 4.10 -4.72
N GLY A 105 -8.51 3.97 -3.52
CA GLY A 105 -9.26 3.69 -2.30
C GLY A 105 -9.80 2.27 -2.21
N THR A 106 -9.62 1.45 -3.24
CA THR A 106 -10.14 0.09 -3.28
C THR A 106 -9.52 -0.76 -2.18
N VAL A 107 -10.36 -1.43 -1.42
CA VAL A 107 -9.95 -2.45 -0.44
C VAL A 107 -9.99 -3.80 -1.16
N TYR A 108 -8.87 -4.48 -1.20
CA TYR A 108 -8.81 -5.80 -1.84
C TYR A 108 -9.39 -6.86 -0.90
N PRO A 109 -10.31 -7.72 -1.39
CA PRO A 109 -10.82 -8.85 -0.61
C PRO A 109 -9.69 -9.79 -0.18
N SER A 110 -9.80 -10.37 1.03
CA SER A 110 -8.83 -11.32 1.57
C SER A 110 -8.52 -12.47 0.61
N GLY A 111 -9.55 -13.09 0.01
CA GLY A 111 -9.37 -14.15 -0.96
C GLY A 111 -8.57 -13.74 -2.19
N LEU A 112 -8.76 -12.52 -2.69
CA LEU A 112 -7.97 -12.00 -3.81
C LEU A 112 -6.49 -11.84 -3.44
N ILE A 113 -6.20 -11.34 -2.24
CA ILE A 113 -4.82 -11.22 -1.74
C ILE A 113 -4.17 -12.59 -1.62
N GLU A 114 -4.92 -13.58 -1.11
CA GLU A 114 -4.46 -14.98 -1.01
C GLU A 114 -4.22 -15.61 -2.39
N ASP A 115 -5.07 -15.35 -3.39
CA ASP A 115 -4.88 -15.84 -4.74
C ASP A 115 -3.61 -15.27 -5.38
N PHE A 116 -3.32 -13.97 -5.20
CA PHE A 116 -2.05 -13.36 -5.62
C PHE A 116 -0.85 -13.96 -4.88
N TYR A 117 -0.99 -14.26 -3.59
CA TYR A 117 0.07 -14.90 -2.82
C TYR A 117 0.37 -16.30 -3.38
N ARG A 118 -0.67 -17.11 -3.65
CA ARG A 118 -0.51 -18.44 -4.24
C ARG A 118 0.11 -18.38 -5.65
N LEU A 119 -0.31 -17.42 -6.47
CA LEU A 119 0.32 -17.18 -7.78
C LEU A 119 1.81 -16.87 -7.62
N ALA A 120 2.16 -15.93 -6.73
CA ALA A 120 3.54 -15.58 -6.47
C ALA A 120 4.36 -16.78 -6.00
N GLN A 121 3.85 -17.57 -5.05
CA GLN A 121 4.49 -18.78 -4.56
C GLN A 121 4.70 -19.82 -5.68
N ALA A 122 3.67 -20.10 -6.48
CA ALA A 122 3.74 -21.06 -7.58
C ALA A 122 4.76 -20.68 -8.67
N LYS A 123 5.02 -19.37 -8.84
CA LYS A 123 5.96 -18.85 -9.83
C LYS A 123 7.34 -18.48 -9.24
N GLY A 124 7.57 -18.72 -7.95
CA GLY A 124 8.82 -18.36 -7.26
C GLY A 124 9.06 -16.84 -7.18
N LEU A 125 7.98 -16.04 -7.12
CA LEU A 125 8.00 -14.58 -7.02
C LEU A 125 7.75 -14.13 -5.59
N TYR A 126 8.16 -12.89 -5.27
CA TYR A 126 7.73 -12.24 -4.04
C TYR A 126 6.38 -11.54 -4.20
N LEU A 127 5.51 -11.66 -3.20
CA LEU A 127 4.38 -10.75 -3.02
C LEU A 127 4.80 -9.63 -2.08
N ILE A 128 4.78 -8.39 -2.59
CA ILE A 128 5.01 -7.19 -1.80
C ILE A 128 3.65 -6.58 -1.48
N LEU A 129 3.29 -6.56 -0.19
CA LEU A 129 1.99 -6.10 0.27
C LEU A 129 2.14 -4.80 1.07
N ASP A 130 1.82 -3.67 0.44
CA ASP A 130 1.81 -2.37 1.10
C ASP A 130 0.48 -2.13 1.81
N GLU A 131 0.54 -2.12 3.13
CA GLU A 131 -0.61 -1.96 4.02
C GLU A 131 -0.57 -0.64 4.79
N THR A 132 -0.07 0.40 4.18
CA THR A 132 0.02 1.76 4.77
C THR A 132 -1.31 2.24 5.36
N TYR A 133 -2.45 1.76 4.88
CA TYR A 133 -3.79 2.21 5.27
C TYR A 133 -4.63 1.15 5.99
N ARG A 134 -4.06 0.00 6.37
CA ARG A 134 -4.80 -1.13 6.97
C ARG A 134 -5.56 -0.76 8.24
N ASP A 135 -5.02 0.15 9.06
CA ASP A 135 -5.62 0.53 10.33
C ASP A 135 -6.92 1.34 10.18
N PHE A 136 -7.25 1.77 8.97
CA PHE A 136 -8.50 2.46 8.67
C PHE A 136 -9.62 1.53 8.17
N LEU A 137 -9.34 0.24 8.02
CA LEU A 137 -10.33 -0.75 7.61
C LEU A 137 -11.42 -0.88 8.68
N ASN A 138 -12.67 -1.08 8.23
CA ASN A 138 -13.78 -1.32 9.14
C ASN A 138 -13.62 -2.70 9.79
N PRO A 139 -13.67 -2.82 11.13
CA PRO A 139 -13.58 -4.10 11.83
C PRO A 139 -14.62 -5.14 11.39
N GLU A 140 -15.79 -4.70 10.94
CA GLU A 140 -16.85 -5.57 10.42
C GLU A 140 -16.43 -6.34 9.15
N GLN A 141 -15.41 -5.88 8.44
CA GLN A 141 -14.87 -6.54 7.25
C GLN A 141 -13.91 -7.68 7.59
N GLY A 142 -13.59 -7.89 8.87
CA GLY A 142 -12.62 -8.89 9.32
C GLY A 142 -11.18 -8.49 9.08
N LEU A 143 -10.28 -9.46 9.12
CA LEU A 143 -8.85 -9.25 8.84
C LEU A 143 -8.64 -8.96 7.34
N PRO A 144 -7.68 -8.09 7.00
CA PRO A 144 -7.35 -7.82 5.59
C PRO A 144 -6.99 -9.08 4.81
N HIS A 145 -6.28 -10.00 5.45
CA HIS A 145 -5.88 -11.29 4.88
C HIS A 145 -5.45 -12.26 6.00
N HIS A 146 -5.25 -13.54 5.62
CA HIS A 146 -4.77 -14.59 6.51
C HIS A 146 -3.37 -15.10 6.14
N LEU A 147 -2.61 -14.36 5.32
CA LEU A 147 -1.30 -14.81 4.80
C LEU A 147 -0.32 -15.16 5.90
N LEU A 148 -0.28 -14.38 7.00
CA LEU A 148 0.63 -14.60 8.12
C LEU A 148 0.33 -15.89 8.94
N ASN A 149 -0.75 -16.60 8.60
CA ASN A 149 -1.08 -17.93 9.13
C ASN A 149 -0.69 -19.06 8.16
N LEU A 150 -0.10 -18.72 7.00
CA LEU A 150 0.43 -19.65 6.01
C LEU A 150 1.97 -19.73 6.12
N SER A 151 2.62 -20.40 5.17
CA SER A 151 4.10 -20.42 5.06
C SER A 151 4.63 -19.12 4.46
N TRP A 152 4.23 -17.98 5.02
CA TRP A 152 4.45 -16.64 4.48
C TRP A 152 5.92 -16.22 4.37
N GLN A 153 6.79 -16.82 5.17
CA GLN A 153 8.23 -16.54 5.18
C GLN A 153 8.90 -16.83 3.84
N GLU A 154 8.30 -17.68 3.00
CA GLU A 154 8.90 -18.06 1.73
C GLU A 154 9.00 -16.86 0.75
N ASN A 155 7.96 -16.03 0.68
CA ASN A 155 7.87 -15.03 -0.38
C ASN A 155 6.97 -13.81 -0.09
N LEU A 156 6.56 -13.56 1.16
CA LEU A 156 5.83 -12.36 1.53
C LEU A 156 6.77 -11.27 2.06
N VAL A 157 6.60 -10.05 1.55
CA VAL A 157 7.18 -8.83 2.10
C VAL A 157 6.04 -7.86 2.39
N GLN A 158 5.67 -7.71 3.66
CA GLN A 158 4.64 -6.78 4.11
C GLN A 158 5.27 -5.45 4.50
N LEU A 159 4.70 -4.35 4.00
CA LEU A 159 5.16 -2.98 4.27
C LEU A 159 4.11 -2.22 5.09
N TYR A 160 4.59 -1.44 6.05
CA TYR A 160 3.72 -0.65 6.92
C TYR A 160 4.27 0.77 7.14
N SER A 161 3.35 1.72 7.33
CA SER A 161 3.68 3.12 7.59
C SER A 161 3.00 3.64 8.84
N PHE A 162 3.77 4.23 9.75
CA PHE A 162 3.23 4.99 10.90
C PHE A 162 2.75 6.39 10.51
N SER A 163 3.00 6.81 9.27
CA SER A 163 2.69 8.17 8.79
C SER A 163 1.20 8.51 8.83
N LYS A 164 0.34 7.52 8.61
CA LYS A 164 -1.10 7.71 8.44
C LYS A 164 -1.87 7.44 9.72
N SER A 165 -1.85 6.22 10.20
CA SER A 165 -2.59 5.78 11.38
C SER A 165 -2.19 6.49 12.67
N PHE A 166 -0.93 6.89 12.79
CA PHE A 166 -0.40 7.60 13.97
C PHE A 166 -0.04 9.06 13.69
N ALA A 167 -0.37 9.61 12.50
CA ALA A 167 -0.03 10.98 12.09
C ALA A 167 1.47 11.32 12.19
N LEU A 168 2.37 10.33 12.06
CA LEU A 168 3.81 10.48 12.19
C LEU A 168 4.52 10.72 10.84
N ALA A 169 3.85 11.37 9.88
CA ALA A 169 4.39 11.57 8.54
C ALA A 169 5.75 12.29 8.54
N GLY A 170 5.90 13.34 9.35
CA GLY A 170 7.13 14.12 9.47
C GLY A 170 8.26 13.37 10.18
N TYR A 171 7.95 12.35 10.98
CA TYR A 171 8.95 11.55 11.71
C TYR A 171 9.67 10.52 10.83
N ARG A 172 9.12 10.22 9.65
CA ARG A 172 9.70 9.26 8.73
C ARG A 172 9.94 7.90 9.38
N ILE A 173 8.88 7.16 9.70
CA ILE A 173 8.97 5.83 10.32
C ILE A 173 8.02 4.86 9.64
N GLY A 174 8.52 3.67 9.32
CA GLY A 174 7.83 2.54 8.71
C GLY A 174 8.41 1.22 9.17
N ALA A 175 7.84 0.14 8.70
CA ALA A 175 8.30 -1.20 9.02
C ALA A 175 8.14 -2.15 7.83
N ILE A 176 8.98 -3.19 7.82
CA ILE A 176 8.89 -4.35 6.94
C ILE A 176 8.67 -5.56 7.84
N THR A 177 7.74 -6.43 7.45
CA THR A 177 7.62 -7.80 7.97
C THR A 177 7.95 -8.76 6.82
N ALA A 178 8.99 -9.55 6.98
CA ALA A 178 9.46 -10.53 5.98
C ALA A 178 10.24 -11.64 6.70
N SER A 179 10.63 -12.70 5.99
CA SER A 179 11.45 -13.74 6.59
C SER A 179 12.77 -13.19 7.16
N SER A 180 13.30 -13.86 8.18
CA SER A 180 14.61 -13.49 8.76
C SER A 180 15.73 -13.58 7.73
N GLU A 181 15.64 -14.51 6.78
CA GLU A 181 16.60 -14.68 5.68
C GLU A 181 16.56 -13.48 4.73
N PHE A 182 15.37 -13.05 4.30
CA PHE A 182 15.21 -11.86 3.47
C PHE A 182 15.76 -10.61 4.19
N LEU A 183 15.43 -10.46 5.48
CA LEU A 183 15.88 -9.30 6.27
C LEU A 183 17.39 -9.29 6.51
N LYS A 184 18.08 -10.45 6.56
CA LYS A 184 19.56 -10.50 6.61
C LYS A 184 20.19 -9.87 5.37
N GLU A 185 19.63 -10.11 4.19
CA GLU A 185 20.11 -9.48 2.95
C GLU A 185 19.74 -7.99 2.91
N LEU A 186 18.52 -7.64 3.32
CA LEU A 186 18.06 -6.26 3.38
C LEU A 186 18.92 -5.38 4.31
N VAL A 187 19.40 -5.92 5.44
CA VAL A 187 20.30 -5.19 6.36
C VAL A 187 21.57 -4.75 5.65
N LYS A 188 22.15 -5.56 4.77
CA LYS A 188 23.36 -5.19 4.00
C LYS A 188 23.09 -3.96 3.12
N VAL A 189 21.91 -3.90 2.49
CA VAL A 189 21.47 -2.75 1.69
C VAL A 189 21.24 -1.52 2.57
N MET A 190 20.59 -1.73 3.73
CA MET A 190 20.33 -0.64 4.67
C MET A 190 21.61 -0.04 5.24
N ASP A 191 22.63 -0.85 5.54
CA ASP A 191 23.93 -0.37 6.03
C ASP A 191 24.60 0.57 5.01
N CYS A 192 24.44 0.31 3.72
CA CYS A 192 24.93 1.20 2.67
C CYS A 192 24.10 2.48 2.50
N ALA A 193 22.80 2.44 2.84
CA ALA A 193 21.87 3.56 2.62
C ALA A 193 21.80 4.54 3.81
N ALA A 194 21.62 4.03 5.03
CA ALA A 194 21.36 4.88 6.20
C ALA A 194 21.62 4.20 7.55
N ILE A 195 22.16 2.99 7.59
CA ILE A 195 22.42 2.17 8.78
C ILE A 195 21.13 1.81 9.55
N CYS A 196 20.33 2.80 9.98
CA CYS A 196 19.07 2.58 10.72
C CYS A 196 18.13 3.78 10.59
N ALA A 197 16.86 3.58 10.93
CA ALA A 197 15.90 4.67 11.06
C ALA A 197 16.29 5.62 12.23
N PRO A 198 15.95 6.93 12.15
CA PRO A 198 16.28 7.89 13.19
C PRO A 198 15.75 7.49 14.57
N LYS A 199 16.59 7.59 15.61
CA LYS A 199 16.25 7.17 16.98
C LYS A 199 15.01 7.87 17.55
N LEU A 200 14.84 9.17 17.26
CA LEU A 200 13.66 9.93 17.69
C LEU A 200 12.37 9.34 17.07
N ALA A 201 12.41 9.05 15.78
CA ALA A 201 11.28 8.45 15.07
C ALA A 201 10.92 7.07 15.64
N GLN A 202 11.93 6.23 15.93
CA GLN A 202 11.70 4.92 16.55
C GLN A 202 11.07 5.04 17.95
N ARG A 203 11.51 6.02 18.78
CA ARG A 203 10.91 6.27 20.09
C ARG A 203 9.48 6.77 20.00
N SER A 204 9.19 7.65 19.03
CA SER A 204 7.83 8.14 18.79
C SER A 204 6.91 7.02 18.35
N ALA A 205 7.35 6.13 17.45
CA ALA A 205 6.58 4.97 17.06
C ALA A 205 6.34 3.99 18.22
N LEU A 206 7.37 3.75 19.05
CA LEU A 206 7.23 2.91 20.24
C LEU A 206 6.19 3.49 21.21
N TYR A 207 6.28 4.81 21.50
CA TYR A 207 5.28 5.49 22.34
C TYR A 207 3.86 5.36 21.74
N ALA A 208 3.74 5.56 20.43
CA ALA A 208 2.46 5.47 19.73
C ALA A 208 1.84 4.06 19.83
N LEU A 209 2.62 3.00 19.63
CA LEU A 209 2.18 1.61 19.78
C LEU A 209 1.73 1.29 21.21
N MET A 210 2.42 1.85 22.21
CA MET A 210 2.13 1.55 23.62
C MET A 210 0.98 2.37 24.20
N HIS A 211 0.72 3.58 23.68
CA HIS A 211 -0.14 4.55 24.37
C HIS A 211 -1.23 5.20 23.50
N LEU A 212 -1.22 5.03 22.18
CA LEU A 212 -2.15 5.73 21.27
C LEU A 212 -3.16 4.79 20.60
N HIS A 213 -3.46 3.66 21.22
CA HIS A 213 -4.45 2.71 20.68
C HIS A 213 -5.84 3.36 20.54
N ASP A 214 -6.36 3.97 21.62
CA ASP A 214 -7.67 4.60 21.62
C ASP A 214 -7.74 5.79 20.65
N TRP A 215 -6.68 6.59 20.60
CA TRP A 215 -6.55 7.67 19.62
C TRP A 215 -6.61 7.16 18.18
N ARG A 216 -5.90 6.08 17.87
CA ARG A 216 -5.91 5.45 16.54
C ARG A 216 -7.31 4.96 16.19
N GLU A 217 -8.00 4.33 17.14
CA GLU A 217 -9.37 3.84 16.94
C GLU A 217 -10.35 5.00 16.70
N GLU A 218 -10.25 6.08 17.47
CA GLU A 218 -11.04 7.31 17.24
C GLU A 218 -10.80 7.88 15.82
N LYS A 219 -9.55 7.92 15.36
CA LYS A 219 -9.22 8.42 14.01
C LYS A 219 -9.73 7.49 12.91
N LYS A 220 -9.69 6.18 13.13
CA LYS A 220 -10.30 5.20 12.22
C LYS A 220 -11.79 5.47 12.06
N GLN A 221 -12.51 5.59 13.18
CA GLN A 221 -13.94 5.88 13.16
C GLN A 221 -14.26 7.19 12.45
N LEU A 222 -13.50 8.25 12.75
CA LEU A 222 -13.66 9.55 12.11
C LEU A 222 -13.45 9.46 10.57
N MET A 223 -12.45 8.72 10.11
CA MET A 223 -12.20 8.56 8.67
C MET A 223 -13.31 7.78 7.98
N ASN A 224 -13.83 6.74 8.61
CA ASN A 224 -14.96 5.98 8.07
C ASN A 224 -16.25 6.84 8.02
N LEU A 225 -16.53 7.64 9.04
CA LEU A 225 -17.64 8.61 9.03
C LEU A 225 -17.50 9.64 7.90
N ARG A 226 -16.29 10.16 7.68
CA ARG A 226 -16.01 11.09 6.57
C ARG A 226 -16.22 10.45 5.22
N ALA A 227 -15.78 9.21 5.03
CA ALA A 227 -15.99 8.48 3.78
C ALA A 227 -17.48 8.26 3.51
N GLU A 228 -18.25 7.89 4.53
CA GLU A 228 -19.71 7.71 4.37
C GLU A 228 -20.42 9.04 4.10
N SER A 229 -20.08 10.10 4.83
CA SER A 229 -20.62 11.44 4.56
C SER A 229 -20.29 11.91 3.13
N PHE A 230 -19.06 11.67 2.66
CA PHE A 230 -18.68 11.97 1.28
C PHE A 230 -19.53 11.19 0.27
N ARG A 231 -19.76 9.90 0.52
CA ARG A 231 -20.60 9.05 -0.36
C ARG A 231 -22.02 9.60 -0.48
N GLN A 232 -22.65 9.92 0.65
CA GLN A 232 -24.02 10.44 0.69
C GLN A 232 -24.11 11.77 -0.08
N HIS A 233 -23.27 12.76 0.26
CA HIS A 233 -23.28 14.06 -0.41
C HIS A 233 -22.95 13.96 -1.89
N PHE A 234 -22.04 13.06 -2.28
CA PHE A 234 -21.70 12.85 -3.69
C PHE A 234 -22.89 12.27 -4.48
N GLN A 235 -23.64 11.34 -3.89
CA GLN A 235 -24.83 10.75 -4.53
C GLN A 235 -25.97 11.78 -4.65
N GLU A 236 -26.23 12.55 -3.59
CA GLU A 236 -27.31 13.53 -3.57
C GLU A 236 -27.07 14.71 -4.53
N ASN A 237 -25.82 15.12 -4.70
CA ASN A 237 -25.44 16.32 -5.48
C ASN A 237 -24.81 16.00 -6.84
N ASN A 238 -24.79 14.73 -7.24
CA ASN A 238 -24.12 14.32 -8.49
C ASN A 238 -24.89 14.77 -9.73
N ARG A 239 -24.49 15.89 -10.30
CA ARG A 239 -25.02 16.44 -11.55
C ARG A 239 -24.20 15.98 -12.75
N SER A 240 -24.15 14.66 -13.00
CA SER A 240 -23.73 14.02 -14.26
C SER A 240 -22.28 14.19 -14.76
N ARG A 241 -21.51 15.16 -14.29
CA ARG A 241 -20.14 15.40 -14.79
C ARG A 241 -19.06 14.53 -14.14
N PHE A 242 -19.31 14.09 -12.92
CA PHE A 242 -18.39 13.26 -12.13
C PHE A 242 -19.04 11.94 -11.74
N ARG A 243 -18.27 10.88 -11.74
CA ARG A 243 -18.70 9.56 -11.28
C ARG A 243 -17.72 9.02 -10.26
N LEU A 244 -18.21 8.66 -9.08
CA LEU A 244 -17.43 7.96 -8.08
C LEU A 244 -17.20 6.53 -8.57
N SER A 245 -15.94 6.18 -8.85
CA SER A 245 -15.56 4.83 -9.26
C SER A 245 -15.38 3.93 -8.05
N THR A 246 -14.61 4.40 -7.06
CA THR A 246 -14.35 3.67 -5.82
C THR A 246 -14.17 4.66 -4.68
N LEU A 247 -14.42 4.20 -3.46
CA LEU A 247 -14.28 4.95 -2.24
C LEU A 247 -13.74 4.02 -1.15
N GLY A 248 -12.60 4.40 -0.59
CA GLY A 248 -12.02 3.79 0.60
C GLY A 248 -11.96 4.77 1.78
N PRO A 249 -11.38 4.34 2.88
CA PRO A 249 -11.32 5.18 4.08
C PRO A 249 -10.61 6.53 3.87
N CYS A 250 -9.62 6.57 2.98
CA CYS A 250 -8.75 7.74 2.77
C CYS A 250 -8.83 8.34 1.37
N PHE A 251 -9.46 7.67 0.39
CA PHE A 251 -9.44 8.07 -1.00
C PHE A 251 -10.79 7.88 -1.67
N ALA A 252 -11.18 8.88 -2.48
CA ALA A 252 -12.29 8.81 -3.41
C ALA A 252 -11.75 8.89 -4.84
N TYR A 253 -11.94 7.84 -5.64
CA TYR A 253 -11.51 7.82 -7.04
C TYR A 253 -12.64 8.24 -7.95
N ILE A 254 -12.50 9.41 -8.55
CA ILE A 254 -13.57 10.07 -9.29
C ILE A 254 -13.18 10.17 -10.76
N ARG A 255 -14.10 9.79 -11.64
CA ARG A 255 -13.99 9.99 -13.09
C ARG A 255 -14.78 11.20 -13.52
N HIS A 256 -14.24 11.96 -14.45
CA HIS A 256 -14.96 13.05 -15.11
C HIS A 256 -15.37 12.66 -16.54
N SER A 257 -16.41 13.33 -17.04
CA SER A 257 -16.93 13.14 -18.40
C SER A 257 -16.69 14.35 -19.31
N GLU A 258 -15.80 15.28 -18.92
CA GLU A 258 -15.48 16.43 -19.77
C GLU A 258 -14.66 15.96 -20.98
N VAL A 259 -15.28 16.00 -22.17
CA VAL A 259 -14.64 15.56 -23.41
C VAL A 259 -13.47 16.49 -23.78
N GLY A 260 -12.37 15.90 -24.19
CA GLY A 260 -11.18 16.61 -24.65
C GLY A 260 -10.34 17.26 -23.54
N LYS A 261 -10.62 16.95 -22.25
CA LYS A 261 -9.81 17.41 -21.12
C LYS A 261 -9.14 16.26 -20.41
N THR A 262 -7.89 16.48 -20.00
CA THR A 262 -7.14 15.55 -19.17
C THR A 262 -7.58 15.64 -17.69
N ALA A 263 -7.25 14.66 -16.88
CA ALA A 263 -7.43 14.72 -15.43
C ALA A 263 -6.72 15.95 -14.82
N TYR A 264 -5.54 16.30 -15.36
CA TYR A 264 -4.79 17.50 -14.99
C TYR A 264 -5.59 18.80 -15.21
N ASP A 265 -6.18 18.98 -16.39
CA ASP A 265 -6.96 20.17 -16.70
C ASP A 265 -8.14 20.35 -15.75
N VAL A 266 -8.80 19.23 -15.40
CA VAL A 266 -9.93 19.22 -14.47
C VAL A 266 -9.46 19.53 -13.05
N ALA A 267 -8.41 18.87 -12.58
CA ALA A 267 -7.84 19.09 -11.25
C ALA A 267 -7.36 20.55 -11.09
N LYS A 268 -6.66 21.09 -12.10
CA LYS A 268 -6.22 22.50 -12.13
C LYS A 268 -7.41 23.47 -12.07
N LYS A 269 -8.47 23.21 -12.82
CA LYS A 269 -9.68 24.03 -12.80
C LYS A 269 -10.36 24.02 -11.43
N LEU A 270 -10.49 22.84 -10.80
CA LEU A 270 -11.06 22.69 -9.48
C LEU A 270 -10.21 23.44 -8.42
N ALA A 271 -8.90 23.33 -8.51
CA ALA A 271 -8.01 24.03 -7.59
C ALA A 271 -8.09 25.56 -7.70
N LEU A 272 -8.13 26.09 -8.93
CA LEU A 272 -8.12 27.54 -9.18
C LEU A 272 -9.47 28.21 -8.97
N ASN A 273 -10.56 27.53 -9.33
CA ASN A 273 -11.89 28.15 -9.35
C ASN A 273 -12.74 27.81 -8.12
N GLU A 274 -12.53 26.60 -7.57
CA GLU A 274 -13.36 26.07 -6.47
C GLU A 274 -12.57 25.90 -5.17
N ASN A 275 -11.28 26.26 -5.14
CA ASN A 275 -10.36 26.05 -4.01
C ASN A 275 -10.30 24.58 -3.56
N LEU A 276 -10.58 23.63 -4.46
CA LEU A 276 -10.57 22.20 -4.19
C LEU A 276 -9.26 21.61 -4.72
N ARG A 277 -8.43 21.11 -3.80
CA ARG A 277 -7.20 20.40 -4.17
C ARG A 277 -7.51 18.92 -4.36
N SER A 278 -7.21 18.39 -5.53
CA SER A 278 -7.24 16.96 -5.84
C SER A 278 -5.87 16.53 -6.37
N GLU A 279 -5.57 15.23 -6.22
CA GLU A 279 -4.44 14.60 -6.92
C GLU A 279 -4.96 14.04 -8.23
N GLU A 280 -4.16 14.11 -9.29
CA GLU A 280 -4.45 13.46 -10.55
C GLU A 280 -3.69 12.15 -10.66
N HIS A 281 -4.35 11.15 -11.23
CA HIS A 281 -3.73 9.91 -11.61
C HIS A 281 -4.18 9.59 -13.03
N THR A 282 -3.25 9.70 -13.97
CA THR A 282 -3.47 9.25 -15.34
C THR A 282 -3.25 7.75 -15.38
N SER A 283 -4.28 6.99 -15.71
CA SER A 283 -4.12 5.63 -16.22
C SER A 283 -3.80 5.76 -17.71
N GLU A 284 -2.53 5.84 -18.07
CA GLU A 284 -2.09 5.58 -19.42
C GLU A 284 -2.04 4.09 -19.68
#